data_038a0b273401bdebe3b9f7ef992fd631
#
_entry.id   038a0b273401bdebe3b9f7ef992fd631
#
_cell.length_a   1.000
_cell.length_b   1.000
_cell.length_c   1.000
_cell.angle_alpha   90.00
_cell.angle_beta   90.00
_cell.angle_gamma   90.00
#
_symmetry.space_group_name_H-M   'P 1'
#
loop_
_entity.id
_entity.type
_entity.pdbx_description
1 polymer ?
#
loop_
_entity_poly.entity_id
_entity_poly.type
_entity_poly.pdbx_seq_one_letter_code
_entity_poly.pdbx_strand_id
1 'polypeptide(L)'
;KLKESLNTKFEMKDLGSARRILGIDIHRDRAKGELFLSQSNYLKKVVERFRMHQSKPVSTPLGHHTKLSVIQAPETAEERSKMNQTPYASGVGSIMYGMVCSRPDLAHAVSIISRLKGDPGSAHWEALKWTLRYLNGSLKAGLRYKKTAHEAAVTGYVDADFARNVDTR
;
A
#
# COMPACT_ATOMS: atom_id res chain seq x y z
N LYS A 1 35.27 -6.69 -0.91
CA LYS A 1 35.51 -7.12 0.52
C LYS A 1 34.35 -7.96 1.08
N LEU A 2 33.10 -7.42 1.28
CA LEU A 2 32.01 -8.21 1.92
C LEU A 2 31.60 -9.42 1.07
N LYS A 3 31.35 -9.24 -0.22
CA LYS A 3 31.00 -10.32 -1.16
C LYS A 3 32.08 -11.39 -1.23
N GLU A 4 33.33 -11.01 -1.29
CA GLU A 4 34.49 -11.92 -1.28
C GLU A 4 34.54 -12.72 0.01
N SER A 5 34.41 -12.03 1.17
CA SER A 5 34.41 -12.70 2.48
C SER A 5 33.24 -13.68 2.66
N LEU A 6 32.07 -13.37 2.11
CA LEU A 6 30.93 -14.28 2.12
C LEU A 6 31.13 -15.47 1.17
N ASN A 7 31.72 -15.22 0.00
CA ASN A 7 31.96 -16.26 -1.01
C ASN A 7 33.00 -17.31 -0.56
N THR A 8 33.88 -16.95 0.36
CA THR A 8 34.83 -17.92 0.98
C THR A 8 34.20 -18.83 2.02
N LYS A 9 33.03 -18.43 2.59
CA LYS A 9 32.36 -19.19 3.65
C LYS A 9 31.10 -19.93 3.19
N PHE A 10 30.50 -19.46 2.11
CA PHE A 10 29.25 -19.98 1.57
C PHE A 10 29.35 -20.10 0.05
N GLU A 11 28.77 -21.15 -0.51
CA GLU A 11 28.60 -21.26 -1.96
C GLU A 11 27.60 -20.20 -2.44
N MET A 12 28.09 -19.13 -3.06
CA MET A 12 27.29 -17.99 -3.45
C MET A 12 27.50 -17.66 -4.94
N LYS A 13 26.41 -17.25 -5.59
CA LYS A 13 26.43 -16.72 -6.95
C LYS A 13 26.19 -15.21 -6.90
N ASP A 14 27.11 -14.42 -7.42
CA ASP A 14 26.88 -12.98 -7.58
C ASP A 14 25.93 -12.74 -8.78
N LEU A 15 24.74 -12.25 -8.49
CA LEU A 15 23.71 -11.91 -9.48
C LEU A 15 23.85 -10.48 -10.02
N GLY A 16 24.93 -9.77 -9.67
CA GLY A 16 25.17 -8.40 -10.08
C GLY A 16 24.32 -7.37 -9.32
N SER A 17 23.85 -6.35 -10.03
CA SER A 17 23.03 -5.28 -9.43
C SER A 17 21.62 -5.79 -9.11
N ALA A 18 21.14 -5.53 -7.89
CA ALA A 18 19.79 -5.86 -7.49
C ALA A 18 18.77 -5.11 -8.37
N ARG A 19 17.91 -5.86 -9.06
CA ARG A 19 16.80 -5.34 -9.88
C ARG A 19 15.45 -5.52 -9.21
N ARG A 20 15.35 -6.49 -8.30
CA ARG A 20 14.14 -6.78 -7.55
C ARG A 20 14.50 -7.37 -6.20
N ILE A 21 13.79 -6.92 -5.15
CA ILE A 21 13.90 -7.48 -3.80
C ILE A 21 12.51 -7.43 -3.14
N LEU A 22 12.06 -8.53 -2.55
CA LEU A 22 10.77 -8.61 -1.83
C LEU A 22 9.58 -8.04 -2.64
N GLY A 23 9.53 -8.31 -3.95
CA GLY A 23 8.47 -7.82 -4.81
C GLY A 23 8.57 -6.33 -5.20
N ILE A 24 9.62 -5.63 -4.77
CA ILE A 24 9.92 -4.24 -5.14
C ILE A 24 10.86 -4.27 -6.34
N ASP A 25 10.46 -3.67 -7.45
CA ASP A 25 11.30 -3.42 -8.62
C ASP A 25 12.19 -2.21 -8.36
N ILE A 26 13.48 -2.35 -8.63
CA ILE A 26 14.52 -1.35 -8.38
C ILE A 26 15.08 -0.86 -9.71
N HIS A 27 14.80 0.38 -10.04
CA HIS A 27 15.39 1.07 -11.21
C HIS A 27 16.37 2.13 -10.73
N ARG A 28 17.64 1.94 -11.03
CA ARG A 28 18.70 2.85 -10.61
C ARG A 28 19.46 3.40 -11.83
N ASP A 29 19.46 4.71 -11.96
CA ASP A 29 20.32 5.46 -12.90
C ASP A 29 21.41 6.18 -12.10
N ARG A 30 22.63 5.63 -12.13
CA ARG A 30 23.75 6.20 -11.36
C ARG A 30 24.28 7.48 -12.00
N ALA A 31 24.18 7.62 -13.32
CA ALA A 31 24.64 8.81 -14.04
C ALA A 31 23.76 10.02 -13.68
N LYS A 32 22.46 9.81 -13.59
CA LYS A 32 21.49 10.84 -13.15
C LYS A 32 21.35 10.97 -11.65
N GLY A 33 21.95 10.05 -10.86
CA GLY A 33 21.76 10.00 -9.41
C GLY A 33 20.32 9.70 -9.00
N GLU A 34 19.59 8.89 -9.78
CA GLU A 34 18.18 8.58 -9.55
C GLU A 34 18.00 7.11 -9.11
N LEU A 35 17.06 6.91 -8.19
CA LEU A 35 16.56 5.60 -7.77
C LEU A 35 15.04 5.64 -7.78
N PHE A 36 14.40 4.68 -8.47
CA PHE A 36 12.96 4.50 -8.47
C PHE A 36 12.61 3.11 -7.95
N LEU A 37 11.72 3.06 -6.97
CA LEU A 37 11.21 1.85 -6.35
C LEU A 37 9.73 1.72 -6.65
N SER A 38 9.30 0.58 -7.18
CA SER A 38 7.90 0.32 -7.49
C SER A 38 7.49 -1.12 -7.21
N GLN A 39 6.20 -1.33 -7.00
CA GLN A 39 5.61 -2.66 -6.84
C GLN A 39 4.50 -2.92 -7.85
N SER A 40 4.61 -2.37 -9.06
CA SER A 40 3.56 -2.46 -10.08
C SER A 40 3.05 -3.89 -10.29
N ASN A 41 3.94 -4.87 -10.38
CA ASN A 41 3.58 -6.27 -10.58
C ASN A 41 2.84 -6.88 -9.38
N TYR A 42 3.25 -6.53 -8.16
CA TYR A 42 2.58 -6.97 -6.94
C TYR A 42 1.18 -6.37 -6.85
N LEU A 43 1.06 -5.05 -7.00
CA LEU A 43 -0.20 -4.32 -6.92
C LEU A 43 -1.19 -4.76 -8.00
N LYS A 44 -0.71 -5.04 -9.21
CA LYS A 44 -1.52 -5.63 -10.27
C LYS A 44 -2.14 -6.96 -9.83
N LYS A 45 -1.35 -7.88 -9.29
CA LYS A 45 -1.83 -9.16 -8.75
C LYS A 45 -2.83 -8.98 -7.61
N VAL A 46 -2.65 -7.97 -6.74
CA VAL A 46 -3.61 -7.64 -5.69
C VAL A 46 -4.94 -7.22 -6.30
N VAL A 47 -4.94 -6.26 -7.21
CA VAL A 47 -6.14 -5.77 -7.89
C VAL A 47 -6.87 -6.90 -8.64
N GLU A 48 -6.14 -7.80 -9.32
CA GLU A 48 -6.68 -8.97 -10.02
C GLU A 48 -7.32 -9.97 -9.04
N ARG A 49 -6.64 -10.28 -7.90
CA ARG A 49 -7.16 -11.18 -6.86
C ARG A 49 -8.51 -10.74 -6.34
N PHE A 50 -8.69 -9.44 -6.14
CA PHE A 50 -9.96 -8.87 -5.68
C PHE A 50 -10.94 -8.56 -6.83
N ARG A 51 -10.64 -8.99 -8.07
CA ARG A 51 -11.48 -8.80 -9.28
C ARG A 51 -11.78 -7.32 -9.58
N MET A 52 -10.83 -6.43 -9.23
CA MET A 52 -10.99 -4.99 -9.41
C MET A 52 -10.27 -4.43 -10.65
N HIS A 53 -9.63 -5.29 -11.47
CA HIS A 53 -8.85 -4.89 -12.64
C HIS A 53 -9.71 -4.24 -13.75
N GLN A 54 -10.99 -4.56 -13.83
CA GLN A 54 -11.94 -3.93 -14.77
C GLN A 54 -12.74 -2.78 -14.14
N SER A 55 -12.50 -2.46 -12.88
CA SER A 55 -13.22 -1.41 -12.19
C SER A 55 -12.80 -0.02 -12.69
N LYS A 56 -13.75 0.92 -12.76
CA LYS A 56 -13.46 2.31 -13.10
C LYS A 56 -12.50 2.92 -12.07
N PRO A 57 -11.31 3.42 -12.50
CA PRO A 57 -10.36 4.06 -11.60
C PRO A 57 -10.96 5.30 -10.91
N VAL A 58 -10.41 5.63 -9.74
CA VAL A 58 -10.71 6.84 -8.97
C VAL A 58 -9.42 7.60 -8.67
N SER A 59 -9.53 8.91 -8.40
CA SER A 59 -8.38 9.80 -8.25
C SER A 59 -7.82 9.88 -6.82
N THR A 60 -8.57 9.40 -5.81
CA THR A 60 -8.18 9.48 -4.39
C THR A 60 -8.18 8.10 -3.74
N PRO A 61 -7.23 7.81 -2.81
CA PRO A 61 -7.16 6.52 -2.13
C PRO A 61 -8.40 6.19 -1.31
N LEU A 62 -9.07 7.21 -0.77
CA LEU A 62 -10.32 7.10 -0.03
C LEU A 62 -11.26 8.22 -0.50
N GLY A 63 -12.57 7.94 -0.58
CA GLY A 63 -13.56 8.94 -0.92
C GLY A 63 -13.68 9.99 0.20
N HIS A 64 -13.66 11.26 -0.14
CA HIS A 64 -13.79 12.36 0.84
C HIS A 64 -15.11 12.33 1.64
N HIS A 65 -16.13 11.71 1.08
CA HIS A 65 -17.42 11.46 1.72
C HIS A 65 -17.43 10.23 2.63
N THR A 66 -16.35 9.45 2.65
CA THR A 66 -16.28 8.18 3.39
C THR A 66 -16.11 8.47 4.88
N LYS A 67 -17.16 8.28 5.65
CA LYS A 67 -17.16 8.32 7.12
C LYS A 67 -17.37 6.90 7.62
N LEU A 68 -16.30 6.27 8.06
CA LEU A 68 -16.34 4.91 8.60
C LEU A 68 -16.36 4.94 10.13
N SER A 69 -17.19 4.09 10.72
CA SER A 69 -17.38 3.95 12.15
C SER A 69 -17.67 2.50 12.50
N VAL A 70 -17.37 2.10 13.72
CA VAL A 70 -17.70 0.78 14.28
C VAL A 70 -19.21 0.51 14.29
N ILE A 71 -20.05 1.56 14.29
CA ILE A 71 -21.52 1.45 14.22
C ILE A 71 -21.99 0.77 12.91
N GLN A 72 -21.15 0.79 11.87
CA GLN A 72 -21.44 0.16 10.58
C GLN A 72 -21.04 -1.33 10.53
N ALA A 73 -20.77 -1.93 11.69
CA ALA A 73 -20.56 -3.37 11.81
C ALA A 73 -21.86 -4.15 11.47
N PRO A 74 -21.76 -5.44 11.10
CA PRO A 74 -22.93 -6.25 10.79
C PRO A 74 -23.86 -6.39 12.01
N GLU A 75 -25.12 -6.02 11.88
CA GLU A 75 -26.11 -6.13 12.95
C GLU A 75 -26.82 -7.50 12.91
N THR A 76 -27.13 -8.00 11.70
CA THR A 76 -27.84 -9.26 11.52
C THR A 76 -26.90 -10.45 11.35
N ALA A 77 -27.40 -11.65 11.67
CA ALA A 77 -26.66 -12.90 11.43
C ALA A 77 -26.37 -13.14 9.94
N GLU A 78 -27.27 -12.69 9.06
CA GLU A 78 -27.14 -12.81 7.62
C GLU A 78 -26.00 -11.90 7.10
N GLU A 79 -25.97 -10.63 7.51
CA GLU A 79 -24.89 -9.69 7.18
C GLU A 79 -23.55 -10.20 7.67
N ARG A 80 -23.48 -10.71 8.89
CA ARG A 80 -22.29 -11.28 9.50
C ARG A 80 -21.81 -12.51 8.71
N SER A 81 -22.71 -13.40 8.32
CA SER A 81 -22.39 -14.56 7.49
C SER A 81 -21.80 -14.15 6.14
N LYS A 82 -22.38 -13.13 5.49
CA LYS A 82 -21.88 -12.58 4.23
C LYS A 82 -20.49 -11.95 4.39
N MET A 83 -20.28 -11.19 5.46
CA MET A 83 -19.00 -10.55 5.72
C MET A 83 -17.90 -11.53 6.12
N ASN A 84 -18.23 -12.64 6.77
CA ASN A 84 -17.27 -13.71 7.07
C ASN A 84 -16.69 -14.39 5.83
N GLN A 85 -17.44 -14.39 4.71
CA GLN A 85 -16.96 -14.89 3.42
C GLN A 85 -16.17 -13.83 2.64
N THR A 86 -16.21 -12.57 3.10
CA THR A 86 -15.55 -11.46 2.42
C THR A 86 -14.09 -11.35 2.89
N PRO A 87 -13.10 -11.36 1.99
CA PRO A 87 -11.68 -11.39 2.36
C PRO A 87 -11.16 -10.01 2.78
N TYR A 88 -11.86 -9.33 3.71
CA TYR A 88 -11.53 -7.96 4.13
C TYR A 88 -10.13 -7.85 4.73
N ALA A 89 -9.81 -8.69 5.70
CA ALA A 89 -8.50 -8.69 6.37
C ALA A 89 -7.34 -8.94 5.39
N SER A 90 -7.55 -9.85 4.42
CA SER A 90 -6.58 -10.12 3.34
C SER A 90 -6.39 -8.91 2.43
N GLY A 91 -7.48 -8.19 2.13
CA GLY A 91 -7.43 -6.95 1.34
C GLY A 91 -6.64 -5.85 2.03
N VAL A 92 -6.96 -5.58 3.30
CA VAL A 92 -6.24 -4.60 4.13
C VAL A 92 -4.75 -4.94 4.20
N GLY A 93 -4.40 -6.20 4.50
CA GLY A 93 -2.99 -6.64 4.59
C GLY A 93 -2.24 -6.50 3.27
N SER A 94 -2.89 -6.81 2.14
CA SER A 94 -2.29 -6.66 0.81
C SER A 94 -2.01 -5.20 0.45
N ILE A 95 -2.94 -4.29 0.76
CA ILE A 95 -2.76 -2.86 0.52
C ILE A 95 -1.72 -2.28 1.47
N MET A 96 -1.73 -2.68 2.74
CA MET A 96 -0.75 -2.27 3.76
C MET A 96 0.68 -2.63 3.35
N TYR A 97 0.91 -3.80 2.80
CA TYR A 97 2.22 -4.17 2.28
C TYR A 97 2.69 -3.23 1.15
N GLY A 98 1.80 -2.92 0.20
CA GLY A 98 2.07 -1.93 -0.84
C GLY A 98 2.41 -0.55 -0.28
N MET A 99 1.63 -0.11 0.72
CA MET A 99 1.82 1.18 1.41
C MET A 99 3.22 1.28 2.04
N VAL A 100 3.60 0.30 2.83
CA VAL A 100 4.88 0.31 3.56
C VAL A 100 6.08 0.28 2.59
N CYS A 101 5.98 -0.47 1.50
CA CYS A 101 7.12 -0.71 0.62
C CYS A 101 7.32 0.38 -0.45
N SER A 102 6.25 0.95 -1.02
CA SER A 102 6.39 1.84 -2.19
C SER A 102 5.26 2.85 -2.39
N ARG A 103 4.18 2.80 -1.57
CA ARG A 103 2.98 3.60 -1.77
C ARG A 103 2.54 4.33 -0.48
N PRO A 104 3.35 5.26 0.05
CA PRO A 104 3.00 6.02 1.25
C PRO A 104 1.75 6.89 1.09
N ASP A 105 1.35 7.20 -0.15
CA ASP A 105 0.10 7.89 -0.49
C ASP A 105 -1.17 7.15 -0.02
N LEU A 106 -1.07 5.85 0.27
CA LEU A 106 -2.14 5.03 0.82
C LEU A 106 -2.26 5.11 2.35
N ALA A 107 -1.32 5.76 3.05
CA ALA A 107 -1.21 5.69 4.51
C ALA A 107 -2.50 6.11 5.22
N HIS A 108 -3.12 7.21 4.79
CA HIS A 108 -4.38 7.68 5.36
C HIS A 108 -5.53 6.66 5.14
N ALA A 109 -5.71 6.15 3.92
CA ALA A 109 -6.75 5.17 3.62
C ALA A 109 -6.55 3.89 4.44
N VAL A 110 -5.31 3.36 4.46
CA VAL A 110 -4.97 2.16 5.23
C VAL A 110 -5.19 2.36 6.73
N SER A 111 -4.82 3.52 7.29
CA SER A 111 -5.03 3.79 8.72
C SER A 111 -6.51 3.72 9.10
N ILE A 112 -7.40 4.20 8.23
CA ILE A 112 -8.86 4.16 8.46
C ILE A 112 -9.41 2.73 8.31
N ILE A 113 -9.18 2.08 7.17
CA ILE A 113 -9.75 0.75 6.91
C ILE A 113 -9.17 -0.32 7.84
N SER A 114 -7.94 -0.20 8.32
CA SER A 114 -7.31 -1.18 9.20
C SER A 114 -7.92 -1.20 10.61
N ARG A 115 -8.41 -0.08 11.11
CA ARG A 115 -9.07 0.01 12.44
C ARG A 115 -10.32 -0.84 12.52
N LEU A 116 -11.02 -1.03 11.42
CA LEU A 116 -12.30 -1.70 11.31
C LEU A 116 -12.18 -3.20 10.94
N LYS A 117 -10.97 -3.75 11.06
CA LYS A 117 -10.66 -5.14 10.67
C LYS A 117 -11.32 -6.19 11.58
N GLY A 118 -11.65 -5.83 12.84
CA GLY A 118 -12.17 -6.77 13.83
C GLY A 118 -13.58 -7.26 13.50
N ASP A 119 -14.49 -6.37 13.07
CA ASP A 119 -15.87 -6.67 12.68
C ASP A 119 -16.31 -5.77 11.52
N PRO A 120 -15.80 -6.01 10.30
CA PRO A 120 -16.07 -5.15 9.16
C PRO A 120 -17.47 -5.35 8.62
N GLY A 121 -18.21 -4.26 8.35
CA GLY A 121 -19.48 -4.27 7.65
C GLY A 121 -19.34 -3.97 6.15
N SER A 122 -20.47 -3.94 5.45
CA SER A 122 -20.53 -3.70 3.99
C SER A 122 -19.93 -2.36 3.59
N ALA A 123 -20.14 -1.29 4.38
CA ALA A 123 -19.56 0.03 4.13
C ALA A 123 -18.02 0.00 4.17
N HIS A 124 -17.44 -0.77 5.09
CA HIS A 124 -16.01 -0.95 5.21
C HIS A 124 -15.43 -1.68 3.98
N TRP A 125 -16.16 -2.68 3.47
CA TRP A 125 -15.80 -3.38 2.24
C TRP A 125 -15.84 -2.47 1.01
N GLU A 126 -16.85 -1.60 0.89
CA GLU A 126 -16.92 -0.62 -0.19
C GLU A 126 -15.75 0.36 -0.15
N ALA A 127 -15.35 0.83 1.04
CA ALA A 127 -14.18 1.71 1.20
C ALA A 127 -12.87 1.01 0.79
N LEU A 128 -12.71 -0.28 1.11
CA LEU A 128 -11.58 -1.07 0.65
C LEU A 128 -11.58 -1.23 -0.87
N LYS A 129 -12.74 -1.51 -1.47
CA LYS A 129 -12.88 -1.57 -2.94
C LYS A 129 -12.56 -0.22 -3.59
N TRP A 130 -12.93 0.90 -2.96
CA TRP A 130 -12.55 2.21 -3.44
C TRP A 130 -11.02 2.37 -3.50
N THR A 131 -10.31 1.98 -2.43
CA THR A 131 -8.84 2.00 -2.40
C THR A 131 -8.23 1.10 -3.50
N LEU A 132 -8.82 -0.07 -3.76
CA LEU A 132 -8.39 -0.94 -4.86
C LEU A 132 -8.62 -0.31 -6.24
N ARG A 133 -9.69 0.46 -6.43
CA ARG A 133 -9.94 1.23 -7.68
C ARG A 133 -8.90 2.32 -7.87
N TYR A 134 -8.50 3.00 -6.81
CA TYR A 134 -7.40 3.95 -6.84
C TYR A 134 -6.09 3.27 -7.23
N LEU A 135 -5.78 2.12 -6.64
CA LEU A 135 -4.62 1.32 -7.01
C LEU A 135 -4.65 0.91 -8.48
N ASN A 136 -5.81 0.46 -8.99
CA ASN A 136 -5.98 0.10 -10.39
C ASN A 136 -5.62 1.26 -11.34
N GLY A 137 -5.96 2.49 -10.98
CA GLY A 137 -5.61 3.69 -11.76
C GLY A 137 -4.16 4.16 -11.60
N SER A 138 -3.44 3.67 -10.59
CA SER A 138 -2.13 4.20 -10.19
C SER A 138 -1.04 3.12 -10.02
N LEU A 139 -1.15 1.99 -10.74
CA LEU A 139 -0.23 0.83 -10.61
C LEU A 139 1.24 1.18 -10.85
N LYS A 140 1.53 2.18 -11.68
CA LYS A 140 2.89 2.61 -12.02
C LYS A 140 3.50 3.59 -11.03
N ALA A 141 2.74 4.06 -10.04
CA ALA A 141 3.25 4.95 -9.01
C ALA A 141 4.25 4.22 -8.10
N GLY A 142 5.22 4.97 -7.57
CA GLY A 142 6.28 4.45 -6.71
C GLY A 142 7.09 5.58 -6.09
N LEU A 143 8.16 5.23 -5.39
CA LEU A 143 9.05 6.17 -4.73
C LEU A 143 10.21 6.54 -5.65
N ARG A 144 10.43 7.84 -5.85
CA ARG A 144 11.58 8.36 -6.58
C ARG A 144 12.50 9.10 -5.63
N TYR A 145 13.77 8.70 -5.62
CA TYR A 145 14.83 9.38 -4.92
C TYR A 145 15.78 9.99 -5.96
N LYS A 146 16.15 11.24 -5.75
CA LYS A 146 17.07 11.97 -6.65
C LYS A 146 18.15 12.63 -5.83
N LYS A 147 19.42 12.45 -6.27
CA LYS A 147 20.53 13.17 -5.68
C LYS A 147 20.40 14.65 -6.03
N THR A 148 20.38 15.51 -5.03
CA THR A 148 20.41 16.97 -5.18
C THR A 148 21.86 17.47 -5.17
N ALA A 149 22.12 18.58 -5.84
CA ALA A 149 23.48 19.17 -5.92
C ALA A 149 23.90 19.85 -4.59
N HIS A 150 22.96 20.17 -3.73
CA HIS A 150 23.19 20.78 -2.41
C HIS A 150 23.20 19.72 -1.31
N GLU A 151 23.90 20.01 -0.19
CA GLU A 151 23.98 19.14 0.98
C GLU A 151 22.59 18.61 1.36
N ALA A 152 22.57 17.35 1.78
CA ALA A 152 21.35 16.59 2.02
C ALA A 152 20.50 17.22 3.13
N ALA A 153 19.70 18.23 2.80
CA ALA A 153 18.66 18.75 3.67
C ALA A 153 17.47 17.78 3.60
N VAL A 154 17.13 17.19 4.73
CA VAL A 154 15.86 16.47 4.89
C VAL A 154 14.77 17.52 5.15
N THR A 155 13.84 17.65 4.20
CA THR A 155 12.65 18.50 4.38
C THR A 155 11.48 17.62 4.78
N GLY A 156 10.89 17.90 5.93
CA GLY A 156 9.69 17.27 6.44
C GLY A 156 8.49 18.23 6.44
N TYR A 157 7.31 17.68 6.25
CA TYR A 157 6.05 18.41 6.37
C TYR A 157 5.23 17.80 7.50
N VAL A 158 4.60 18.64 8.31
CA VAL A 158 3.76 18.22 9.43
C VAL A 158 2.37 18.84 9.23
N ASP A 159 1.34 18.03 9.40
CA ASP A 159 -0.05 18.46 9.36
C ASP A 159 -0.69 18.30 10.75
N ALA A 160 -1.63 19.18 11.10
CA ALA A 160 -2.39 19.09 12.34
C ALA A 160 -3.52 18.08 12.18
N ASP A 161 -3.49 17.01 12.98
CA ASP A 161 -4.60 16.05 13.02
C ASP A 161 -5.71 16.58 13.95
N PHE A 162 -6.81 17.06 13.37
CA PHE A 162 -7.97 17.53 14.10
C PHE A 162 -8.98 16.41 14.33
N ALA A 163 -8.72 15.55 15.34
CA ALA A 163 -9.68 14.55 15.86
C ALA A 163 -10.45 13.76 14.78
N ARG A 164 -9.74 13.16 13.82
CA ARG A 164 -10.34 12.45 12.65
C ARG A 164 -11.08 11.16 13.00
N ASN A 165 -10.84 10.60 14.19
CA ASN A 165 -11.52 9.38 14.59
C ASN A 165 -12.91 9.71 15.15
N VAL A 166 -13.94 9.33 14.40
CA VAL A 166 -15.35 9.57 14.75
C VAL A 166 -15.77 8.80 16.01
N ASP A 167 -15.16 7.64 16.27
CA ASP A 167 -15.52 6.74 17.35
C ASP A 167 -14.86 7.09 18.71
N THR A 168 -13.83 7.96 18.70
CA THR A 168 -13.06 8.33 19.93
C THR A 168 -13.03 9.84 20.21
N ARG A 169 -13.92 10.60 19.61
CA ARG A 169 -14.08 12.03 19.88
C ARG A 169 -14.66 12.29 21.26
#